data_d07f6d68c2af7796d40f8b19c7b86364
#
_entry.id   d07f6d68c2af7796d40f8b19c7b86364
#
_cell.length_a   1.000
_cell.length_b   1.000
_cell.length_c   1.000
_cell.angle_alpha   90.00
_cell.angle_beta   90.00
_cell.angle_gamma   90.00
#
_symmetry.space_group_name_H-M   'P 1'
#
loop_
_entity.id
_entity.type
_entity.pdbx_description
1 polymer ?
#
loop_
_entity_poly.entity_id
_entity_poly.type
_entity_poly.pdbx_seq_one_letter_code
_entity_poly.pdbx_strand_id
1 'polypeptide(L)'
;MGSVDGGGGLNRREFLRRATAAGIAVPALSAILAACQDSGATGGTSGAGATANPYGVGGIAGAAYPLARTDAPVTWHITDANPPIPSGLEPERGATLKVFNWGYYLKPKVMRDFGRAYGCEVELTDYADVPTAFQKLRSGQVDFDVMFGLSPDYMGKMIAAGLLRPLNHDYLPNFAANVWDQFRNPWYDQEARYTVPYTVLTTGVFWRNDLFPFDVAALGNPYDVFWTDAPPNKTHLLRNRDPLAMAMMRRGLKDVNTTDPAVIQQAHDDVLEIVRAVDVKWDNDDYSDVPQGQAWLHHSWSGNALDAFVFYLTPEIDAASLQYVWPPALDPSLPGAVASDIIGVLTTGKNPVLAHLFADHMFRNEIALENFATYTGYQPPVRSINPDAIVADGIAPPNLATTVVREEDFAKGLQLAELPPEAEALWSDAYQRLQAGV
;
A
#
# COMPACT_ATOMS: atom_id res chain seq x y z
N MET A 1 1.64 51.42 -8.71
CA MET A 1 1.93 50.39 -9.72
C MET A 1 3.11 49.61 -9.21
N GLY A 2 2.84 48.46 -8.62
CA GLY A 2 3.83 47.54 -8.09
C GLY A 2 3.16 46.18 -8.04
N SER A 3 3.56 45.30 -8.95
CA SER A 3 3.13 43.92 -9.01
C SER A 3 3.69 43.15 -7.82
N VAL A 4 2.83 42.46 -7.09
CA VAL A 4 3.22 41.50 -6.04
C VAL A 4 3.36 40.15 -6.73
N ASP A 5 4.61 39.67 -6.85
CA ASP A 5 4.94 38.35 -7.34
C ASP A 5 4.45 37.28 -6.37
N GLY A 6 3.70 36.34 -6.91
CA GLY A 6 3.21 35.17 -6.21
C GLY A 6 4.34 34.20 -5.89
N GLY A 7 4.29 33.67 -4.67
CA GLY A 7 5.20 32.63 -4.20
C GLY A 7 5.07 31.36 -5.06
N GLY A 8 6.14 31.06 -5.80
CA GLY A 8 6.26 29.84 -6.59
C GLY A 8 6.47 28.63 -5.70
N GLY A 9 5.42 27.87 -5.47
CA GLY A 9 5.55 26.49 -5.01
C GLY A 9 6.25 25.68 -6.09
N LEU A 10 7.30 24.95 -5.72
CA LEU A 10 7.99 24.01 -6.60
C LEU A 10 6.95 23.04 -7.18
N ASN A 11 6.87 22.94 -8.50
CA ASN A 11 6.03 21.95 -9.11
C ASN A 11 6.67 20.56 -8.96
N ARG A 12 5.84 19.52 -8.98
CA ARG A 12 6.25 18.10 -8.79
C ARG A 12 7.42 17.70 -9.71
N ARG A 13 7.50 18.22 -10.93
CA ARG A 13 8.61 17.99 -11.88
C ARG A 13 9.96 18.50 -11.40
N GLU A 14 9.97 19.64 -10.72
CA GLU A 14 11.20 20.28 -10.26
C GLU A 14 11.77 19.62 -9.01
N PHE A 15 10.89 19.05 -8.17
CA PHE A 15 11.27 18.25 -7.01
C PHE A 15 11.88 16.91 -7.45
N LEU A 16 11.27 16.21 -8.41
CA LEU A 16 11.77 14.92 -8.91
C LEU A 16 13.16 15.03 -9.56
N ARG A 17 13.45 16.14 -10.28
CA ARG A 17 14.78 16.40 -10.82
C ARG A 17 15.86 16.60 -9.75
N ARG A 18 15.51 17.04 -8.54
CA ARG A 18 16.44 17.24 -7.44
C ARG A 18 16.63 15.99 -6.59
N ALA A 19 15.65 15.13 -6.50
CA ALA A 19 15.72 13.88 -5.74
C ALA A 19 16.62 12.82 -6.41
N THR A 20 16.68 12.79 -7.74
CA THR A 20 17.57 11.87 -8.51
C THR A 20 19.05 12.24 -8.44
N ALA A 21 19.41 13.43 -7.92
CA ALA A 21 20.80 13.88 -7.82
C ALA A 21 21.49 13.54 -6.48
N ALA A 22 20.75 13.02 -5.49
CA ALA A 22 21.30 12.65 -4.19
C ALA A 22 21.37 11.12 -4.07
N GLY A 23 22.42 10.51 -4.60
CA GLY A 23 22.72 9.09 -4.42
C GLY A 23 22.99 8.78 -2.94
N ILE A 24 22.01 8.21 -2.23
CA ILE A 24 22.20 7.68 -0.88
C ILE A 24 22.35 6.17 -0.98
N ALA A 25 23.55 5.69 -0.63
CA ALA A 25 23.85 4.28 -0.51
C ALA A 25 23.03 3.65 0.64
N VAL A 26 22.31 2.57 0.35
CA VAL A 26 21.54 1.79 1.31
C VAL A 26 22.50 0.93 2.14
N PRO A 27 22.53 1.03 3.49
CA PRO A 27 23.25 0.05 4.32
C PRO A 27 22.48 -1.28 4.35
N ALA A 28 23.22 -2.35 4.23
CA ALA A 28 22.73 -3.72 4.09
C ALA A 28 21.75 -4.15 5.20
N LEU A 29 20.70 -4.84 4.79
CA LEU A 29 19.64 -5.47 5.61
C LEU A 29 20.17 -6.46 6.68
N SER A 30 21.42 -6.90 6.58
CA SER A 30 22.05 -7.86 7.50
C SER A 30 22.19 -7.37 8.94
N ALA A 31 22.14 -6.07 9.20
CA ALA A 31 22.19 -5.51 10.55
C ALA A 31 20.84 -5.56 11.29
N ILE A 32 19.72 -5.78 10.57
CA ILE A 32 18.37 -5.77 11.13
C ILE A 32 18.01 -7.10 11.80
N LEU A 33 18.56 -8.21 11.30
CA LEU A 33 18.33 -9.55 11.87
C LEU A 33 19.06 -9.81 13.19
N ALA A 34 20.17 -9.11 13.45
CA ALA A 34 20.95 -9.30 14.68
C ALA A 34 20.29 -8.70 15.93
N ALA A 35 19.40 -7.73 15.79
CA ALA A 35 18.75 -7.06 16.93
C ALA A 35 17.57 -7.83 17.53
N CYS A 36 17.11 -8.91 16.87
CA CYS A 36 16.02 -9.77 17.36
C CYS A 36 16.51 -11.06 18.03
N GLN A 37 17.83 -11.31 18.12
CA GLN A 37 18.41 -12.57 18.64
C GLN A 37 18.81 -12.54 20.11
N ASP A 38 18.70 -11.42 20.82
CA ASP A 38 19.08 -11.33 22.23
C ASP A 38 17.88 -11.44 23.19
N SER A 39 17.13 -12.54 23.09
CA SER A 39 16.35 -13.06 24.20
C SER A 39 16.39 -14.59 24.13
N GLY A 40 17.30 -15.16 24.92
CA GLY A 40 17.58 -16.59 24.94
C GLY A 40 16.35 -17.41 25.27
N ALA A 41 16.00 -18.30 24.34
CA ALA A 41 15.09 -19.42 24.57
C ALA A 41 15.87 -20.72 24.63
N THR A 42 16.07 -21.21 25.85
CA THR A 42 16.49 -22.59 26.12
C THR A 42 15.38 -23.54 25.66
N GLY A 43 15.75 -24.54 24.89
CA GLY A 43 14.86 -25.59 24.41
C GLY A 43 14.14 -26.31 25.56
N GLY A 44 12.84 -26.51 25.39
CA GLY A 44 11.97 -27.26 26.27
C GLY A 44 10.90 -28.00 25.46
N THR A 45 10.87 -29.28 25.67
CA THR A 45 10.00 -30.30 25.10
C THR A 45 8.50 -30.01 25.25
N SER A 46 7.73 -30.41 24.25
CA SER A 46 6.28 -30.47 24.17
C SER A 46 5.57 -30.93 25.42
N GLY A 47 4.60 -30.14 25.94
CA GLY A 47 3.65 -30.53 26.97
C GLY A 47 2.76 -29.37 27.42
N ALA A 48 1.47 -29.44 27.05
CA ALA A 48 0.28 -28.85 27.66
C ALA A 48 0.39 -27.41 28.27
N GLY A 49 -0.26 -26.45 27.58
CA GLY A 49 -0.52 -25.10 28.07
C GLY A 49 0.16 -24.04 27.19
N ALA A 50 -0.39 -23.83 25.98
CA ALA A 50 0.01 -22.67 25.19
C ALA A 50 -0.28 -21.42 26.02
N THR A 51 0.76 -20.77 26.55
CA THR A 51 0.62 -19.45 27.14
C THR A 51 0.04 -18.52 26.09
N ALA A 52 -1.10 -17.89 26.38
CA ALA A 52 -1.76 -16.97 25.47
C ALA A 52 -0.74 -15.93 24.99
N ASN A 53 -0.70 -15.68 23.67
CA ASN A 53 0.22 -14.68 23.11
C ASN A 53 -0.14 -13.32 23.71
N PRO A 54 0.84 -12.57 24.24
CA PRO A 54 0.58 -11.29 24.93
C PRO A 54 0.05 -10.21 23.97
N TYR A 55 0.25 -10.33 22.68
CA TYR A 55 -0.16 -9.31 21.69
C TYR A 55 -1.55 -9.53 21.11
N GLY A 56 -2.06 -10.77 21.04
CA GLY A 56 -3.35 -11.04 20.44
C GLY A 56 -3.69 -12.52 20.36
N VAL A 57 -4.88 -12.82 19.83
CA VAL A 57 -5.38 -14.17 19.58
C VAL A 57 -5.67 -14.37 18.09
N GLY A 58 -5.57 -15.61 17.62
CA GLY A 58 -5.68 -15.97 16.20
C GLY A 58 -4.33 -15.93 15.51
N GLY A 59 -4.36 -15.81 14.17
CA GLY A 59 -3.15 -15.81 13.35
C GLY A 59 -2.42 -17.15 13.31
N ILE A 60 -1.31 -17.16 12.60
CA ILE A 60 -0.38 -18.30 12.61
C ILE A 60 0.83 -17.99 13.49
N ALA A 61 1.51 -19.05 13.96
CA ALA A 61 2.77 -18.93 14.67
C ALA A 61 3.92 -18.59 13.70
N GLY A 62 5.03 -18.09 14.22
CA GLY A 62 6.22 -17.81 13.43
C GLY A 62 6.90 -16.49 13.76
N ALA A 63 6.33 -15.69 14.68
CA ALA A 63 6.93 -14.49 15.23
C ALA A 63 6.67 -14.39 16.74
N ALA A 64 7.20 -13.35 17.40
CA ALA A 64 6.90 -13.07 18.81
C ALA A 64 5.42 -12.71 19.05
N TYR A 65 4.71 -12.33 18.00
CA TYR A 65 3.28 -11.98 17.95
C TYR A 65 2.57 -12.82 16.88
N PRO A 66 1.21 -12.91 16.89
CA PRO A 66 0.47 -13.67 15.90
C PRO A 66 0.58 -13.01 14.52
N LEU A 67 0.85 -13.81 13.48
CA LEU A 67 0.87 -13.36 12.09
C LEU A 67 -0.51 -13.55 11.49
N ALA A 68 -1.13 -12.46 11.09
CA ALA A 68 -2.48 -12.49 10.54
C ALA A 68 -2.53 -13.10 9.12
N ARG A 69 -3.61 -13.81 8.83
CA ARG A 69 -3.93 -14.39 7.52
C ARG A 69 -5.42 -14.24 7.24
N THR A 70 -5.81 -14.27 5.98
CA THR A 70 -7.22 -14.23 5.58
C THR A 70 -8.02 -15.40 6.14
N ASP A 71 -7.41 -16.57 6.28
CA ASP A 71 -7.98 -17.79 6.88
C ASP A 71 -7.68 -17.97 8.37
N ALA A 72 -6.79 -17.15 8.92
CA ALA A 72 -6.43 -17.10 10.34
C ALA A 72 -6.33 -15.63 10.81
N PRO A 73 -7.47 -14.96 11.00
CA PRO A 73 -7.49 -13.55 11.38
C PRO A 73 -6.97 -13.32 12.81
N VAL A 74 -6.52 -12.09 13.10
CA VAL A 74 -5.98 -11.71 14.40
C VAL A 74 -6.85 -10.66 15.08
N THR A 75 -7.17 -10.92 16.36
CA THR A 75 -7.71 -9.94 17.28
C THR A 75 -6.59 -9.48 18.23
N TRP A 76 -6.14 -8.26 18.06
CA TRP A 76 -5.08 -7.68 18.87
C TRP A 76 -5.56 -7.32 20.28
N HIS A 77 -4.71 -7.52 21.28
CA HIS A 77 -5.02 -7.13 22.66
C HIS A 77 -4.84 -5.62 22.85
N ILE A 78 -5.82 -5.01 23.48
CA ILE A 78 -5.70 -3.65 24.02
C ILE A 78 -5.20 -3.80 25.46
N THR A 79 -4.09 -3.13 25.79
CA THR A 79 -3.46 -3.26 27.11
C THR A 79 -3.68 -2.02 27.97
N ASP A 80 -3.64 -2.17 29.28
CA ASP A 80 -3.74 -1.03 30.22
C ASP A 80 -2.62 0.00 30.03
N ALA A 81 -1.47 -0.42 29.47
CA ALA A 81 -0.36 0.48 29.16
C ALA A 81 -0.59 1.35 27.91
N ASN A 82 -1.50 0.93 27.03
CA ASN A 82 -1.84 1.64 25.79
C ASN A 82 -3.38 1.55 25.56
N PRO A 83 -4.19 2.24 26.38
CA PRO A 83 -5.64 2.26 26.19
C PRO A 83 -6.03 3.20 25.05
N PRO A 84 -7.24 3.02 24.46
CA PRO A 84 -7.82 4.02 23.57
C PRO A 84 -8.03 5.34 24.33
N ILE A 85 -8.12 6.44 23.60
CA ILE A 85 -8.48 7.73 24.22
C ILE A 85 -9.93 7.68 24.73
N PRO A 86 -10.27 8.40 25.83
CA PRO A 86 -11.63 8.52 26.30
C PRO A 86 -12.56 9.18 25.26
N SER A 87 -13.83 8.81 25.28
CA SER A 87 -14.87 9.47 24.49
C SER A 87 -15.16 10.88 25.01
N GLY A 88 -15.67 11.75 24.11
CA GLY A 88 -16.13 13.08 24.46
C GLY A 88 -15.03 14.12 24.72
N LEU A 89 -13.78 13.82 24.35
CA LEU A 89 -12.71 14.82 24.37
C LEU A 89 -12.88 15.80 23.20
N GLU A 90 -12.60 17.06 23.45
CA GLU A 90 -12.57 18.09 22.41
C GLU A 90 -11.30 17.99 21.56
N PRO A 91 -11.37 18.35 20.27
CA PRO A 91 -10.19 18.41 19.41
C PRO A 91 -9.15 19.42 19.93
N GLU A 92 -7.88 19.12 19.73
CA GLU A 92 -6.74 19.95 20.15
C GLU A 92 -6.63 21.22 19.28
N ARG A 93 -7.48 22.24 19.53
CA ARG A 93 -7.54 23.48 18.76
C ARG A 93 -6.26 24.29 18.90
N GLY A 94 -5.82 24.87 17.78
CA GLY A 94 -4.57 25.64 17.70
C GLY A 94 -3.31 24.77 17.64
N ALA A 95 -3.47 23.43 17.63
CA ALA A 95 -2.36 22.51 17.48
C ALA A 95 -1.95 22.32 16.01
N THR A 96 -0.80 21.70 15.78
CA THR A 96 -0.35 21.19 14.50
C THR A 96 -0.49 19.68 14.49
N LEU A 97 -1.42 19.16 13.68
CA LEU A 97 -1.56 17.73 13.41
C LEU A 97 -0.43 17.29 12.47
N LYS A 98 0.40 16.36 12.92
CA LYS A 98 1.54 15.85 12.16
C LYS A 98 1.19 14.52 11.50
N VAL A 99 1.09 14.55 10.16
CA VAL A 99 0.76 13.40 9.33
C VAL A 99 2.03 12.83 8.72
N PHE A 100 2.18 11.50 8.79
CA PHE A 100 3.26 10.75 8.18
C PHE A 100 2.68 9.86 7.07
N ASN A 101 3.08 10.06 5.80
CA ASN A 101 2.45 9.42 4.64
C ASN A 101 3.45 9.21 3.50
N TRP A 102 3.05 8.48 2.48
CA TRP A 102 3.74 8.49 1.18
C TRP A 102 3.68 9.88 0.54
N GLY A 103 4.69 10.21 -0.25
CA GLY A 103 4.67 11.43 -1.06
C GLY A 103 3.50 11.42 -2.06
N TYR A 104 2.83 12.57 -2.20
CA TYR A 104 1.73 12.78 -3.16
C TYR A 104 0.48 11.88 -2.97
N TYR A 105 0.29 11.36 -1.79
CA TYR A 105 -0.80 10.43 -1.48
C TYR A 105 -1.98 11.08 -0.74
N LEU A 106 -1.86 12.37 -0.44
CA LEU A 106 -2.90 13.16 0.25
C LEU A 106 -2.98 14.57 -0.33
N LYS A 107 -4.16 14.94 -0.83
CA LYS A 107 -4.38 16.22 -1.49
C LYS A 107 -4.20 17.39 -0.52
N PRO A 108 -3.37 18.42 -0.84
CA PRO A 108 -3.15 19.56 0.06
C PRO A 108 -4.43 20.34 0.42
N LYS A 109 -5.43 20.36 -0.47
CA LYS A 109 -6.73 20.99 -0.18
C LYS A 109 -7.47 20.28 0.95
N VAL A 110 -7.46 18.95 0.98
CA VAL A 110 -8.12 18.15 2.03
C VAL A 110 -7.54 18.50 3.41
N MET A 111 -6.20 18.59 3.51
CA MET A 111 -5.52 19.01 4.74
C MET A 111 -5.92 20.41 5.20
N ARG A 112 -5.93 21.38 4.27
CA ARG A 112 -6.34 22.75 4.59
C ARG A 112 -7.79 22.86 5.00
N ASP A 113 -8.68 22.11 4.37
CA ASP A 113 -10.12 22.13 4.69
C ASP A 113 -10.36 21.54 6.09
N PHE A 114 -9.67 20.44 6.43
CA PHE A 114 -9.69 19.88 7.77
C PHE A 114 -9.15 20.89 8.81
N GLY A 115 -8.00 21.49 8.55
CA GLY A 115 -7.41 22.50 9.45
C GLY A 115 -8.36 23.65 9.74
N ARG A 116 -9.07 24.16 8.72
CA ARG A 116 -10.09 25.21 8.91
C ARG A 116 -11.29 24.72 9.72
N ALA A 117 -11.75 23.49 9.48
CA ALA A 117 -12.92 22.94 10.17
C ALA A 117 -12.66 22.74 11.67
N TYR A 118 -11.47 22.29 12.03
CA TYR A 118 -11.12 21.95 13.40
C TYR A 118 -10.26 23.00 14.13
N GLY A 119 -9.86 24.08 13.42
CA GLY A 119 -9.04 25.16 14.02
C GLY A 119 -7.63 24.70 14.38
N CYS A 120 -7.01 23.92 13.50
CA CYS A 120 -5.65 23.40 13.63
C CYS A 120 -4.84 23.60 12.33
N GLU A 121 -3.54 23.40 12.40
CA GLU A 121 -2.69 23.23 11.21
C GLU A 121 -2.52 21.73 10.91
N VAL A 122 -2.27 21.37 9.65
CA VAL A 122 -1.94 20.00 9.24
C VAL A 122 -0.61 20.02 8.52
N GLU A 123 0.38 19.36 9.08
CA GLU A 123 1.73 19.23 8.54
C GLU A 123 1.94 17.81 8.03
N LEU A 124 2.37 17.68 6.76
CA LEU A 124 2.66 16.39 6.12
C LEU A 124 4.18 16.20 6.03
N THR A 125 4.65 15.04 6.48
CA THR A 125 6.01 14.56 6.24
C THR A 125 5.95 13.28 5.42
N ASP A 126 6.75 13.21 4.36
CA ASP A 126 6.78 12.06 3.47
C ASP A 126 7.76 10.98 3.94
N TYR A 127 7.45 9.72 3.58
CA TYR A 127 8.39 8.61 3.62
C TYR A 127 8.45 7.89 2.26
N ALA A 128 9.56 7.21 2.01
CA ALA A 128 9.82 6.55 0.73
C ALA A 128 9.37 5.07 0.72
N ASP A 129 9.36 4.43 1.90
CA ASP A 129 8.95 3.04 2.09
C ASP A 129 8.57 2.77 3.55
N VAL A 130 7.72 1.76 3.78
CA VAL A 130 7.22 1.40 5.12
C VAL A 130 8.34 0.91 6.06
N PRO A 131 9.33 0.09 5.62
CA PRO A 131 10.46 -0.29 6.46
C PRO A 131 11.22 0.91 7.03
N THR A 132 11.55 1.90 6.21
CA THR A 132 12.25 3.13 6.64
C THR A 132 11.38 3.95 7.59
N ALA A 133 10.08 4.08 7.30
CA ALA A 133 9.12 4.76 8.16
C ALA A 133 9.06 4.10 9.55
N PHE A 134 8.97 2.77 9.60
CA PHE A 134 8.96 1.99 10.83
C PHE A 134 10.23 2.22 11.69
N GLN A 135 11.42 2.19 11.08
CA GLN A 135 12.67 2.46 11.79
C GLN A 135 12.71 3.90 12.35
N LYS A 136 12.23 4.87 11.58
CA LYS A 136 12.15 6.27 12.03
C LYS A 136 11.22 6.42 13.24
N LEU A 137 10.06 5.78 13.22
CA LEU A 137 9.12 5.78 14.36
C LEU A 137 9.71 5.08 15.59
N ARG A 138 10.36 3.91 15.41
CA ARG A 138 11.03 3.19 16.50
C ARG A 138 12.17 3.95 17.17
N SER A 139 12.80 4.88 16.46
CA SER A 139 13.88 5.68 17.02
C SER A 139 13.44 6.55 18.21
N GLY A 140 12.12 6.81 18.35
CA GLY A 140 11.56 7.70 19.36
C GLY A 140 11.93 9.19 19.16
N GLN A 141 12.53 9.53 18.02
CA GLN A 141 12.99 10.90 17.73
C GLN A 141 11.93 11.76 17.01
N VAL A 142 10.78 11.18 16.68
CA VAL A 142 9.68 11.82 15.96
C VAL A 142 8.37 11.69 16.73
N ASP A 143 7.50 12.68 16.59
CA ASP A 143 6.23 12.81 17.30
C ASP A 143 5.05 12.97 16.34
N PHE A 144 5.00 12.15 15.29
CA PHE A 144 3.85 12.10 14.37
C PHE A 144 2.59 11.64 15.11
N ASP A 145 1.44 12.20 14.71
CA ASP A 145 0.12 11.91 15.30
C ASP A 145 -0.58 10.75 14.60
N VAL A 146 -0.45 10.68 13.27
CA VAL A 146 -1.14 9.70 12.44
C VAL A 146 -0.27 9.28 11.26
N MET A 147 -0.29 7.99 10.93
CA MET A 147 0.38 7.41 9.77
C MET A 147 -0.65 6.94 8.76
N PHE A 148 -0.48 7.34 7.52
CA PHE A 148 -1.24 6.91 6.35
C PHE A 148 -0.38 6.01 5.46
N GLY A 149 -1.00 5.13 4.69
CA GLY A 149 -0.29 4.28 3.75
C GLY A 149 0.55 3.18 4.40
N LEU A 150 0.24 2.82 5.65
CA LEU A 150 0.81 1.63 6.28
C LEU A 150 0.22 0.39 5.59
N SER A 151 1.06 -0.60 5.28
CA SER A 151 0.59 -1.87 4.75
C SER A 151 0.23 -2.86 5.87
N PRO A 152 -0.78 -3.72 5.69
CA PRO A 152 -1.22 -4.68 6.70
C PRO A 152 -0.12 -5.66 7.15
N ASP A 153 0.84 -5.97 6.28
CA ASP A 153 1.99 -6.85 6.59
C ASP A 153 3.05 -6.22 7.52
N TYR A 154 2.90 -4.92 7.83
CA TYR A 154 3.72 -4.23 8.86
C TYR A 154 2.96 -3.95 10.16
N MET A 155 1.65 -4.16 10.18
CA MET A 155 0.81 -3.82 11.32
C MET A 155 1.22 -4.56 12.59
N GLY A 156 1.49 -5.87 12.52
CA GLY A 156 1.96 -6.66 13.66
C GLY A 156 3.24 -6.13 14.28
N LYS A 157 4.20 -5.72 13.45
CA LYS A 157 5.46 -5.08 13.89
C LYS A 157 5.20 -3.75 14.60
N MET A 158 4.28 -2.94 14.08
CA MET A 158 3.91 -1.66 14.67
C MET A 158 3.26 -1.82 16.05
N ILE A 159 2.33 -2.78 16.19
CA ILE A 159 1.67 -3.09 17.46
C ILE A 159 2.66 -3.65 18.48
N ALA A 160 3.49 -4.62 18.09
CA ALA A 160 4.49 -5.23 18.96
C ALA A 160 5.54 -4.21 19.44
N ALA A 161 5.84 -3.19 18.64
CA ALA A 161 6.71 -2.08 19.02
C ALA A 161 6.00 -0.99 19.84
N GLY A 162 4.68 -1.12 20.12
CA GLY A 162 3.91 -0.13 20.87
C GLY A 162 3.70 1.20 20.13
N LEU A 163 3.78 1.21 18.80
CA LEU A 163 3.71 2.43 17.99
C LEU A 163 2.29 2.83 17.60
N LEU A 164 1.34 1.88 17.56
CA LEU A 164 -0.05 2.15 17.25
C LEU A 164 -0.89 2.31 18.53
N ARG A 165 -1.73 3.32 18.55
CA ARG A 165 -2.73 3.53 19.58
C ARG A 165 -4.01 2.81 19.21
N PRO A 166 -4.69 2.10 20.13
CA PRO A 166 -6.03 1.59 19.89
C PRO A 166 -7.01 2.72 19.55
N LEU A 167 -7.89 2.46 18.59
CA LEU A 167 -8.85 3.44 18.13
C LEU A 167 -10.04 3.54 19.09
N ASN A 168 -10.54 4.76 19.28
CA ASN A 168 -11.87 4.99 19.85
C ASN A 168 -12.86 5.29 18.72
N HIS A 169 -13.76 4.35 18.45
CA HIS A 169 -14.70 4.40 17.35
C HIS A 169 -15.76 5.52 17.49
N ASP A 170 -15.95 6.12 18.66
CA ASP A 170 -16.84 7.26 18.84
C ASP A 170 -16.38 8.49 18.03
N TYR A 171 -15.10 8.55 17.65
CA TYR A 171 -14.54 9.59 16.79
C TYR A 171 -14.54 9.21 15.31
N LEU A 172 -15.10 8.04 14.93
CA LEU A 172 -15.04 7.49 13.58
C LEU A 172 -16.44 7.25 12.96
N PRO A 173 -17.36 8.22 13.01
CA PRO A 173 -18.75 8.02 12.51
C PRO A 173 -18.81 7.82 11.00
N ASN A 174 -17.94 8.46 10.19
CA ASN A 174 -17.94 8.29 8.74
C ASN A 174 -17.36 6.93 8.34
N PHE A 175 -16.34 6.44 9.05
CA PHE A 175 -15.85 5.06 8.91
C PHE A 175 -17.00 4.07 9.14
N ALA A 176 -17.73 4.21 10.23
CA ALA A 176 -18.85 3.34 10.56
C ALA A 176 -20.00 3.41 9.53
N ALA A 177 -20.27 4.57 8.94
CA ALA A 177 -21.36 4.77 8.00
C ALA A 177 -21.01 4.40 6.55
N ASN A 178 -19.80 4.74 6.07
CA ASN A 178 -19.51 4.84 4.65
C ASN A 178 -18.58 3.73 4.13
N VAL A 179 -17.74 3.14 5.00
CA VAL A 179 -16.72 2.17 4.56
C VAL A 179 -17.32 0.79 4.31
N TRP A 180 -16.75 0.03 3.39
CA TRP A 180 -17.14 -1.35 3.07
C TRP A 180 -17.13 -2.23 4.32
N ASP A 181 -18.11 -3.14 4.42
CA ASP A 181 -18.29 -3.95 5.63
C ASP A 181 -17.09 -4.82 5.99
N GLN A 182 -16.37 -5.33 5.01
CA GLN A 182 -15.18 -6.16 5.24
C GLN A 182 -14.06 -5.45 6.00
N PHE A 183 -14.00 -4.12 5.96
CA PHE A 183 -13.01 -3.33 6.70
C PHE A 183 -13.42 -2.97 8.12
N ARG A 184 -14.62 -3.33 8.55
CA ARG A 184 -15.01 -3.25 9.98
C ARG A 184 -14.44 -4.39 10.80
N ASN A 185 -14.11 -5.49 10.13
CA ASN A 185 -13.53 -6.67 10.77
C ASN A 185 -12.49 -7.32 9.85
N PRO A 186 -11.43 -6.59 9.43
CA PRO A 186 -10.45 -7.10 8.51
C PRO A 186 -9.60 -8.21 9.15
N TRP A 187 -9.10 -9.14 8.34
CA TRP A 187 -8.34 -10.29 8.84
C TRP A 187 -7.08 -9.90 9.63
N TYR A 188 -6.47 -8.78 9.31
CA TYR A 188 -5.26 -8.27 9.96
C TYR A 188 -5.54 -7.49 11.26
N ASP A 189 -6.78 -7.06 11.50
CA ASP A 189 -7.17 -6.24 12.65
C ASP A 189 -8.67 -6.43 12.96
N GLN A 190 -9.01 -7.56 13.59
CA GLN A 190 -10.39 -7.84 13.93
C GLN A 190 -10.99 -6.74 14.81
N GLU A 191 -12.23 -6.33 14.49
CA GLU A 191 -12.94 -5.20 15.10
C GLU A 191 -12.32 -3.84 14.78
N ALA A 192 -11.39 -3.75 13.83
CA ALA A 192 -10.65 -2.53 13.47
C ALA A 192 -10.13 -1.78 14.71
N ARG A 193 -9.44 -2.53 15.59
CA ARG A 193 -9.03 -2.02 16.92
C ARG A 193 -7.94 -0.97 16.86
N TYR A 194 -7.07 -1.02 15.85
CA TYR A 194 -5.88 -0.17 15.74
C TYR A 194 -5.83 0.61 14.45
N THR A 195 -6.55 0.17 13.41
CA THR A 195 -6.43 0.76 12.09
C THR A 195 -7.78 0.87 11.40
N VAL A 196 -7.84 1.82 10.46
CA VAL A 196 -8.92 1.91 9.47
C VAL A 196 -8.31 1.87 8.07
N PRO A 197 -9.03 1.45 7.00
CA PRO A 197 -8.47 1.40 5.66
C PRO A 197 -8.21 2.81 5.13
N TYR A 198 -7.26 2.95 4.22
CA TYR A 198 -7.05 4.19 3.48
C TYR A 198 -7.45 4.04 2.03
N THR A 199 -6.84 3.09 1.34
CA THR A 199 -7.10 2.83 -0.08
C THR A 199 -7.22 1.34 -0.35
N VAL A 200 -7.78 1.01 -1.51
CA VAL A 200 -7.81 -0.33 -2.09
C VAL A 200 -7.26 -0.29 -3.50
N LEU A 201 -6.62 -1.36 -3.90
CA LEU A 201 -6.00 -1.48 -5.21
C LEU A 201 -5.94 -2.94 -5.68
N THR A 202 -5.76 -3.12 -6.98
CA THR A 202 -5.37 -4.40 -7.60
C THR A 202 -3.95 -4.29 -8.16
N THR A 203 -3.28 -5.42 -8.34
CA THR A 203 -2.00 -5.49 -9.03
C THR A 203 -2.20 -6.18 -10.38
N GLY A 204 -1.73 -5.55 -11.45
CA GLY A 204 -1.98 -6.00 -12.82
C GLY A 204 -0.91 -5.55 -13.80
N VAL A 205 -1.32 -5.43 -15.06
CA VAL A 205 -0.48 -5.02 -16.18
C VAL A 205 -0.93 -3.63 -16.65
N PHE A 206 0.00 -2.69 -16.73
CA PHE A 206 -0.19 -1.34 -17.22
C PHE A 206 0.71 -1.09 -18.43
N TRP A 207 0.15 -0.59 -19.55
CA TRP A 207 0.95 -0.40 -20.77
C TRP A 207 0.43 0.75 -21.64
N ARG A 208 1.30 1.18 -22.57
CA ARG A 208 1.01 2.14 -23.64
C ARG A 208 0.74 1.39 -24.94
N ASN A 209 -0.51 1.25 -25.35
CA ASN A 209 -0.86 0.48 -26.56
C ASN A 209 -0.42 1.13 -27.88
N ASP A 210 -0.13 2.40 -27.90
CA ASP A 210 0.44 3.10 -29.06
C ASP A 210 1.95 2.87 -29.23
N LEU A 211 2.67 2.58 -28.14
CA LEU A 211 4.10 2.25 -28.15
C LEU A 211 4.35 0.74 -28.16
N PHE A 212 3.46 -0.02 -27.56
CA PHE A 212 3.45 -1.47 -27.50
C PHE A 212 2.05 -1.97 -27.89
N PRO A 213 1.77 -2.07 -29.22
CA PRO A 213 0.45 -2.39 -29.76
C PRO A 213 0.15 -3.90 -29.63
N PHE A 214 0.10 -4.39 -28.40
CA PHE A 214 -0.15 -5.78 -28.04
C PHE A 214 -1.51 -5.91 -27.36
N ASP A 215 -2.30 -6.90 -27.77
CA ASP A 215 -3.58 -7.19 -27.13
C ASP A 215 -3.38 -8.10 -25.91
N VAL A 216 -3.06 -7.49 -24.79
CA VAL A 216 -2.87 -8.20 -23.52
C VAL A 216 -4.14 -8.92 -23.09
N ALA A 217 -5.32 -8.38 -23.42
CA ALA A 217 -6.60 -8.98 -23.08
C ALA A 217 -6.90 -10.27 -23.90
N ALA A 218 -6.23 -10.46 -25.05
CA ALA A 218 -6.34 -11.69 -25.84
C ALA A 218 -5.55 -12.87 -25.24
N LEU A 219 -4.66 -12.61 -24.26
CA LEU A 219 -3.98 -13.67 -23.52
C LEU A 219 -4.95 -14.35 -22.54
N GLY A 220 -4.79 -15.64 -22.34
CA GLY A 220 -5.58 -16.37 -21.33
C GLY A 220 -5.30 -15.89 -19.89
N ASN A 221 -4.08 -15.42 -19.64
CA ASN A 221 -3.66 -14.74 -18.42
C ASN A 221 -2.86 -13.49 -18.82
N PRO A 222 -3.25 -12.27 -18.39
CA PRO A 222 -2.57 -11.04 -18.81
C PRO A 222 -1.10 -11.00 -18.37
N TYR A 223 -0.73 -11.70 -17.31
CA TYR A 223 0.67 -11.79 -16.88
C TYR A 223 1.57 -12.50 -17.89
N ASP A 224 1.02 -13.35 -18.78
CA ASP A 224 1.81 -14.03 -19.83
C ASP A 224 2.57 -13.06 -20.74
N VAL A 225 2.09 -11.81 -20.88
CA VAL A 225 2.76 -10.79 -21.69
C VAL A 225 4.22 -10.57 -21.29
N PHE A 226 4.55 -10.70 -20.01
CA PHE A 226 5.91 -10.53 -19.51
C PHE A 226 6.86 -11.63 -19.99
N TRP A 227 6.34 -12.83 -20.28
CA TRP A 227 7.14 -13.98 -20.73
C TRP A 227 7.12 -14.19 -22.25
N THR A 228 6.14 -13.65 -22.95
CA THR A 228 5.96 -13.91 -24.39
C THR A 228 6.41 -12.75 -25.28
N ASP A 229 6.10 -11.51 -24.90
CA ASP A 229 6.21 -10.36 -25.80
C ASP A 229 6.77 -9.10 -25.12
N ALA A 230 7.31 -9.21 -23.91
CA ALA A 230 7.82 -8.07 -23.16
C ALA A 230 8.86 -7.25 -23.96
N PRO A 231 8.66 -5.92 -24.14
CA PRO A 231 9.56 -5.11 -24.93
C PRO A 231 10.91 -4.89 -24.21
N PRO A 232 12.06 -5.19 -24.85
CA PRO A 232 13.39 -5.00 -24.26
C PRO A 232 13.65 -3.55 -23.85
N ASN A 233 14.25 -3.35 -22.67
CA ASN A 233 14.58 -2.03 -22.06
C ASN A 233 13.37 -1.10 -21.87
N LYS A 234 12.15 -1.62 -21.97
CA LYS A 234 10.88 -0.89 -21.83
C LYS A 234 9.89 -1.62 -20.93
N THR A 235 10.33 -2.73 -20.34
CA THR A 235 9.57 -3.52 -19.38
C THR A 235 10.05 -3.19 -17.98
N HIS A 236 9.13 -2.76 -17.11
CA HIS A 236 9.41 -2.47 -15.73
C HIS A 236 8.61 -3.40 -14.81
N LEU A 237 9.19 -3.75 -13.67
CA LEU A 237 8.55 -4.52 -12.60
C LEU A 237 8.56 -3.74 -11.29
N LEU A 238 7.55 -3.93 -10.46
CA LEU A 238 7.46 -3.33 -9.13
C LEU A 238 8.69 -3.67 -8.28
N ARG A 239 9.19 -2.69 -7.57
CA ARG A 239 10.38 -2.79 -6.70
C ARG A 239 10.01 -3.30 -5.31
N ASN A 240 9.46 -4.50 -5.26
CA ASN A 240 9.10 -5.23 -4.04
C ASN A 240 8.93 -6.73 -4.37
N ARG A 241 8.25 -7.52 -3.51
CA ARG A 241 8.02 -8.95 -3.73
C ARG A 241 6.85 -9.28 -4.66
N ASP A 242 6.06 -8.29 -5.11
CA ASP A 242 4.88 -8.53 -5.97
C ASP A 242 5.23 -9.29 -7.27
N PRO A 243 6.38 -9.09 -7.95
CA PRO A 243 6.75 -9.88 -9.13
C PRO A 243 6.92 -11.38 -8.86
N LEU A 244 7.37 -11.77 -7.66
CA LEU A 244 7.41 -13.19 -7.27
C LEU A 244 5.98 -13.75 -7.10
N ALA A 245 5.10 -12.97 -6.45
CA ALA A 245 3.68 -13.32 -6.34
C ALA A 245 2.99 -13.39 -7.71
N MET A 246 3.32 -12.47 -8.65
CA MET A 246 2.86 -12.51 -10.03
C MET A 246 3.20 -13.84 -10.71
N ALA A 247 4.44 -14.31 -10.60
CA ALA A 247 4.87 -15.58 -11.17
C ALA A 247 4.11 -16.77 -10.57
N MET A 248 3.87 -16.76 -9.25
CA MET A 248 3.04 -17.77 -8.58
C MET A 248 1.60 -17.75 -9.10
N MET A 249 0.96 -16.59 -9.17
CA MET A 249 -0.41 -16.43 -9.67
C MET A 249 -0.52 -16.81 -11.15
N ARG A 250 0.48 -16.50 -11.97
CA ARG A 250 0.53 -16.93 -13.36
C ARG A 250 0.45 -18.46 -13.49
N ARG A 251 1.05 -19.21 -12.57
CA ARG A 251 0.95 -20.67 -12.46
C ARG A 251 -0.37 -21.17 -11.84
N GLY A 252 -1.29 -20.28 -11.51
CA GLY A 252 -2.56 -20.61 -10.86
C GLY A 252 -2.45 -20.87 -9.35
N LEU A 253 -1.29 -20.58 -8.74
CA LEU A 253 -1.12 -20.73 -7.28
C LEU A 253 -1.87 -19.62 -6.55
N LYS A 254 -2.52 -19.97 -5.45
CA LYS A 254 -3.30 -19.06 -4.60
C LYS A 254 -2.63 -18.73 -3.27
N ASP A 255 -1.62 -19.50 -2.88
CA ASP A 255 -0.80 -19.17 -1.70
C ASP A 255 0.36 -18.25 -2.10
N VAL A 256 0.09 -16.95 -2.11
CA VAL A 256 1.09 -15.89 -2.35
C VAL A 256 1.89 -15.50 -1.10
N ASN A 257 1.69 -16.24 0.00
CA ASN A 257 2.40 -16.06 1.26
C ASN A 257 3.12 -17.36 1.68
N THR A 258 3.43 -18.21 0.72
CA THR A 258 4.03 -19.53 0.95
C THR A 258 5.34 -19.44 1.72
N THR A 259 5.58 -20.44 2.55
CA THR A 259 6.85 -20.67 3.26
C THR A 259 7.66 -21.80 2.63
N ASP A 260 7.18 -22.41 1.54
CA ASP A 260 7.86 -23.48 0.83
C ASP A 260 9.04 -22.94 0.00
N PRO A 261 10.30 -23.27 0.35
CA PRO A 261 11.47 -22.80 -0.38
C PRO A 261 11.46 -23.19 -1.87
N ALA A 262 10.89 -24.35 -2.21
CA ALA A 262 10.86 -24.81 -3.60
C ALA A 262 9.90 -23.96 -4.46
N VAL A 263 8.74 -23.56 -3.89
CA VAL A 263 7.79 -22.67 -4.57
C VAL A 263 8.37 -21.26 -4.73
N ILE A 264 9.06 -20.74 -3.71
CA ILE A 264 9.73 -19.44 -3.75
C ILE A 264 10.83 -19.45 -4.80
N GLN A 265 11.66 -20.51 -4.83
CA GLN A 265 12.74 -20.66 -5.83
C GLN A 265 12.16 -20.77 -7.24
N GLN A 266 11.06 -21.49 -7.44
CA GLN A 266 10.43 -21.60 -8.75
C GLN A 266 9.90 -20.23 -9.25
N ALA A 267 9.29 -19.45 -8.35
CA ALA A 267 8.84 -18.10 -8.69
C ALA A 267 10.01 -17.19 -9.04
N HIS A 268 11.13 -17.31 -8.31
CA HIS A 268 12.38 -16.62 -8.64
C HIS A 268 12.87 -16.98 -10.05
N ASP A 269 12.95 -18.28 -10.37
CA ASP A 269 13.46 -18.75 -11.67
C ASP A 269 12.59 -18.25 -12.81
N ASP A 270 11.25 -18.25 -12.63
CA ASP A 270 10.31 -17.72 -13.61
C ASP A 270 10.54 -16.22 -13.87
N VAL A 271 10.65 -15.39 -12.82
CA VAL A 271 10.90 -13.95 -13.00
C VAL A 271 12.29 -13.69 -13.57
N LEU A 272 13.28 -14.50 -13.22
CA LEU A 272 14.63 -14.40 -13.75
C LEU A 272 14.67 -14.61 -15.28
N GLU A 273 13.76 -15.42 -15.84
CA GLU A 273 13.60 -15.54 -17.30
C GLU A 273 13.30 -14.17 -17.94
N ILE A 274 12.35 -13.39 -17.36
CA ILE A 274 12.03 -12.05 -17.84
C ILE A 274 13.24 -11.13 -17.73
N VAL A 275 13.87 -11.10 -16.53
CA VAL A 275 15.02 -10.22 -16.23
C VAL A 275 16.14 -10.43 -17.26
N ARG A 276 16.43 -11.70 -17.62
CA ARG A 276 17.46 -12.04 -18.58
C ARG A 276 17.07 -11.77 -20.04
N ALA A 277 15.78 -11.84 -20.34
CA ALA A 277 15.30 -11.68 -21.72
C ALA A 277 15.24 -10.20 -22.15
N VAL A 278 14.89 -9.26 -21.25
CA VAL A 278 14.45 -7.91 -21.66
C VAL A 278 15.13 -6.75 -20.92
N ASP A 279 16.09 -7.01 -20.03
CA ASP A 279 16.75 -5.97 -19.22
C ASP A 279 15.75 -5.12 -18.45
N VAL A 280 15.16 -5.71 -17.42
CA VAL A 280 14.07 -5.13 -16.62
C VAL A 280 14.57 -3.97 -15.76
N LYS A 281 13.81 -2.87 -15.71
CA LYS A 281 13.95 -1.84 -14.68
C LYS A 281 13.03 -2.14 -13.49
N TRP A 282 13.55 -1.94 -12.27
CA TRP A 282 12.81 -2.11 -11.01
C TRP A 282 12.47 -0.76 -10.42
N ASP A 283 11.20 -0.40 -10.42
CA ASP A 283 10.73 0.86 -9.83
C ASP A 283 9.23 0.78 -9.44
N ASN A 284 8.72 1.88 -8.88
CA ASN A 284 7.32 2.09 -8.55
C ASN A 284 6.84 3.42 -9.14
N ASP A 285 7.49 3.91 -10.21
CA ASP A 285 7.24 5.21 -10.83
C ASP A 285 6.37 5.08 -12.10
N ASP A 286 5.66 3.97 -12.27
CA ASP A 286 4.80 3.64 -13.41
C ASP A 286 3.74 4.73 -13.71
N TYR A 287 3.24 5.43 -12.69
CA TYR A 287 2.35 6.59 -12.83
C TYR A 287 2.95 7.71 -13.70
N SER A 288 4.27 7.81 -13.79
CA SER A 288 4.98 8.78 -14.61
C SER A 288 5.71 8.15 -15.79
N ASP A 289 6.32 6.98 -15.61
CA ASP A 289 7.17 6.33 -16.59
C ASP A 289 6.38 5.79 -17.80
N VAL A 290 5.18 5.25 -17.55
CA VAL A 290 4.31 4.74 -18.61
C VAL A 290 3.76 5.88 -19.48
N PRO A 291 3.08 6.93 -18.94
CA PRO A 291 2.61 8.02 -19.81
C PRO A 291 3.74 8.74 -20.53
N GLN A 292 4.94 8.85 -19.95
CA GLN A 292 6.08 9.50 -20.61
C GLN A 292 6.82 8.60 -21.61
N GLY A 293 6.43 7.31 -21.76
CA GLY A 293 7.05 6.35 -22.67
C GLY A 293 8.44 5.88 -22.22
N GLN A 294 8.79 6.05 -20.96
CA GLN A 294 9.99 5.45 -20.37
C GLN A 294 9.78 3.96 -20.18
N ALA A 295 8.62 3.55 -19.66
CA ALA A 295 8.11 2.19 -19.71
C ALA A 295 7.02 2.08 -20.78
N TRP A 296 6.99 0.98 -21.51
CA TRP A 296 5.91 0.63 -22.41
C TRP A 296 5.00 -0.44 -21.81
N LEU A 297 5.57 -1.27 -20.95
CA LEU A 297 4.92 -2.34 -20.20
C LEU A 297 5.38 -2.30 -18.76
N HIS A 298 4.45 -2.34 -17.81
CA HIS A 298 4.76 -2.30 -16.38
C HIS A 298 3.87 -3.25 -15.57
N HIS A 299 4.46 -4.02 -14.66
CA HIS A 299 3.72 -4.67 -13.56
C HIS A 299 3.35 -3.59 -12.55
N SER A 300 2.06 -3.32 -12.35
CA SER A 300 1.60 -2.06 -11.78
C SER A 300 0.46 -2.22 -10.79
N TRP A 301 0.35 -1.26 -9.89
CA TRP A 301 -0.84 -1.06 -9.05
C TRP A 301 -1.89 -0.23 -9.78
N SER A 302 -3.18 -0.59 -9.60
CA SER A 302 -4.29 0.07 -10.28
C SER A 302 -4.36 1.58 -9.97
N GLY A 303 -4.01 1.99 -8.75
CA GLY A 303 -3.98 3.39 -8.35
C GLY A 303 -2.97 4.21 -9.15
N ASN A 304 -1.78 3.66 -9.41
CA ASN A 304 -0.76 4.30 -10.24
C ASN A 304 -1.21 4.44 -11.70
N ALA A 305 -1.88 3.42 -12.24
CA ALA A 305 -2.40 3.49 -13.60
C ALA A 305 -3.49 4.57 -13.76
N LEU A 306 -4.32 4.78 -12.73
CA LEU A 306 -5.29 5.88 -12.75
C LEU A 306 -4.65 7.23 -12.46
N ASP A 307 -3.65 7.33 -11.54
CA ASP A 307 -2.89 8.56 -11.29
C ASP A 307 -2.15 9.04 -12.57
N ALA A 308 -1.66 8.10 -13.38
CA ALA A 308 -1.08 8.41 -14.68
C ALA A 308 -2.05 9.20 -15.57
N PHE A 309 -3.33 8.82 -15.60
CA PHE A 309 -4.37 9.54 -16.33
C PHE A 309 -4.74 10.87 -15.66
N VAL A 310 -4.98 10.86 -14.36
CA VAL A 310 -5.48 12.02 -13.61
C VAL A 310 -4.46 13.15 -13.55
N PHE A 311 -3.15 12.83 -13.46
CA PHE A 311 -2.13 13.81 -13.13
C PHE A 311 -0.96 13.91 -14.11
N TYR A 312 -0.60 12.82 -14.79
CA TYR A 312 0.61 12.77 -15.63
C TYR A 312 0.34 12.79 -17.12
N LEU A 313 -0.92 12.65 -17.54
CA LEU A 313 -1.29 12.74 -18.93
C LEU A 313 -1.07 14.18 -19.44
N THR A 314 -0.36 14.31 -20.57
CA THR A 314 -0.17 15.58 -21.25
C THR A 314 -1.08 15.68 -22.47
N PRO A 315 -1.39 16.89 -23.00
CA PRO A 315 -2.27 17.04 -24.16
C PRO A 315 -1.81 16.30 -25.43
N GLU A 316 -0.52 15.96 -25.50
CA GLU A 316 0.06 15.25 -26.64
C GLU A 316 -0.15 13.74 -26.58
N ILE A 317 -0.62 13.22 -25.45
CA ILE A 317 -0.81 11.79 -25.20
C ILE A 317 -2.31 11.51 -25.17
N ASP A 318 -2.77 10.67 -26.11
CA ASP A 318 -4.16 10.20 -26.11
C ASP A 318 -4.41 9.32 -24.86
N ALA A 319 -5.40 9.68 -24.06
CA ALA A 319 -5.82 8.90 -22.90
C ALA A 319 -6.16 7.44 -23.24
N ALA A 320 -6.67 7.19 -24.46
CA ALA A 320 -6.97 5.85 -24.96
C ALA A 320 -5.71 4.98 -25.16
N SER A 321 -4.50 5.58 -25.15
CA SER A 321 -3.26 4.81 -25.25
C SER A 321 -2.84 4.14 -23.94
N LEU A 322 -3.32 4.62 -22.79
CA LEU A 322 -3.09 3.98 -21.50
C LEU A 322 -4.02 2.78 -21.34
N GLN A 323 -3.51 1.65 -20.92
CA GLN A 323 -4.29 0.42 -20.75
C GLN A 323 -3.92 -0.24 -19.43
N TYR A 324 -4.90 -0.71 -18.67
CA TYR A 324 -4.70 -1.47 -17.46
C TYR A 324 -5.62 -2.68 -17.40
N VAL A 325 -5.07 -3.81 -16.97
CA VAL A 325 -5.85 -5.02 -16.69
C VAL A 325 -5.20 -5.84 -15.58
N TRP A 326 -6.01 -6.43 -14.71
CA TRP A 326 -5.59 -7.43 -13.74
C TRP A 326 -6.28 -8.77 -14.03
N PRO A 327 -5.70 -9.94 -13.66
CA PRO A 327 -6.18 -11.23 -14.15
C PRO A 327 -7.67 -11.50 -13.95
N PRO A 328 -8.27 -11.32 -12.76
CA PRO A 328 -9.70 -11.58 -12.56
C PRO A 328 -10.67 -10.71 -13.38
N ALA A 329 -10.21 -9.58 -13.92
CA ALA A 329 -11.04 -8.77 -14.81
C ALA A 329 -11.23 -9.42 -16.20
N LEU A 330 -10.30 -10.29 -16.62
CA LEU A 330 -10.45 -11.07 -17.84
C LEU A 330 -11.18 -12.38 -17.60
N ASP A 331 -10.75 -13.12 -16.57
CA ASP A 331 -11.37 -14.38 -16.16
C ASP A 331 -11.42 -14.42 -14.62
N PRO A 332 -12.62 -14.39 -14.01
CA PRO A 332 -12.79 -14.43 -12.55
C PRO A 332 -12.23 -15.69 -11.87
N SER A 333 -11.85 -16.73 -12.62
CA SER A 333 -11.21 -17.93 -12.10
C SER A 333 -9.70 -17.77 -11.88
N LEU A 334 -9.08 -16.77 -12.52
CA LEU A 334 -7.67 -16.48 -12.38
C LEU A 334 -7.37 -15.89 -11.00
N PRO A 335 -6.24 -16.26 -10.38
CA PRO A 335 -5.79 -15.59 -9.17
C PRO A 335 -5.29 -14.17 -9.51
N GLY A 336 -5.64 -13.21 -8.65
CA GLY A 336 -5.20 -11.83 -8.77
C GLY A 336 -4.97 -11.20 -7.42
N ALA A 337 -3.95 -10.37 -7.32
CA ALA A 337 -3.61 -9.68 -6.08
C ALA A 337 -4.45 -8.42 -5.87
N VAL A 338 -4.87 -8.24 -4.63
CA VAL A 338 -5.46 -7.00 -4.11
C VAL A 338 -4.70 -6.58 -2.86
N ALA A 339 -4.70 -5.28 -2.59
CA ALA A 339 -4.12 -4.75 -1.38
C ALA A 339 -4.94 -3.56 -0.86
N SER A 340 -4.76 -3.25 0.41
CA SER A 340 -5.23 -2.01 1.01
C SER A 340 -4.12 -1.37 1.80
N ASP A 341 -3.99 -0.05 1.70
CA ASP A 341 -3.26 0.71 2.68
C ASP A 341 -4.18 1.07 3.83
N ILE A 342 -3.60 1.24 5.01
CA ILE A 342 -4.32 1.50 6.26
C ILE A 342 -3.82 2.78 6.93
N ILE A 343 -4.65 3.33 7.81
CA ILE A 343 -4.36 4.49 8.65
C ILE A 343 -4.27 4.02 10.10
N GLY A 344 -3.21 4.41 10.80
CA GLY A 344 -3.04 4.15 12.22
C GLY A 344 -2.73 5.42 13.00
N VAL A 345 -3.37 5.59 14.17
CA VAL A 345 -3.04 6.66 15.12
C VAL A 345 -1.80 6.25 15.90
N LEU A 346 -0.81 7.15 16.00
CA LEU A 346 0.47 6.86 16.62
C LEU A 346 0.49 7.20 18.11
N THR A 347 1.17 6.36 18.89
CA THR A 347 1.34 6.59 20.34
C THR A 347 2.26 7.77 20.64
N THR A 348 3.17 8.12 19.73
CA THR A 348 4.09 9.25 19.85
C THR A 348 3.43 10.61 19.65
N GLY A 349 2.22 10.63 19.06
CA GLY A 349 1.49 11.83 18.74
C GLY A 349 0.92 12.55 19.96
N LYS A 350 0.83 13.87 19.85
CA LYS A 350 0.31 14.77 20.90
C LYS A 350 -1.14 15.17 20.68
N ASN A 351 -1.68 14.91 19.48
CA ASN A 351 -3.00 15.35 19.06
C ASN A 351 -3.89 14.13 18.68
N PRO A 352 -4.15 13.22 19.65
CA PRO A 352 -4.82 11.97 19.33
C PRO A 352 -6.28 12.14 18.90
N VAL A 353 -7.01 13.15 19.38
CA VAL A 353 -8.38 13.41 18.94
C VAL A 353 -8.38 13.89 17.50
N LEU A 354 -7.54 14.88 17.16
CA LEU A 354 -7.39 15.34 15.77
C LEU A 354 -6.96 14.21 14.83
N ALA A 355 -6.08 13.31 15.29
CA ALA A 355 -5.64 12.15 14.51
C ALA A 355 -6.80 11.20 14.14
N HIS A 356 -7.68 10.88 15.11
CA HIS A 356 -8.89 10.09 14.86
C HIS A 356 -9.85 10.81 13.89
N LEU A 357 -10.11 12.09 14.15
CA LEU A 357 -11.00 12.89 13.33
C LEU A 357 -10.46 13.07 11.90
N PHE A 358 -9.14 13.14 11.72
CA PHE A 358 -8.55 13.24 10.39
C PHE A 358 -8.62 11.91 9.63
N ALA A 359 -8.41 10.79 10.31
CA ALA A 359 -8.65 9.46 9.73
C ALA A 359 -10.13 9.32 9.29
N ASP A 360 -11.07 9.72 10.15
CA ASP A 360 -12.51 9.67 9.84
C ASP A 360 -12.92 10.64 8.70
N HIS A 361 -12.27 11.81 8.64
CA HIS A 361 -12.50 12.81 7.60
C HIS A 361 -12.30 12.26 6.19
N MET A 362 -11.36 11.32 6.02
CA MET A 362 -11.08 10.69 4.73
C MET A 362 -12.22 9.80 4.22
N PHE A 363 -13.18 9.43 5.08
CA PHE A 363 -14.35 8.63 4.70
C PHE A 363 -15.62 9.46 4.43
N ARG A 364 -15.55 10.78 4.51
CA ARG A 364 -16.61 11.64 4.01
C ARG A 364 -16.67 11.51 2.50
N ASN A 365 -17.86 11.26 1.95
CA ASN A 365 -18.04 10.91 0.53
C ASN A 365 -17.38 11.94 -0.42
N GLU A 366 -17.56 13.23 -0.14
CA GLU A 366 -16.99 14.32 -0.94
C GLU A 366 -15.47 14.40 -0.84
N ILE A 367 -14.89 14.11 0.34
CA ILE A 367 -13.44 14.12 0.58
C ILE A 367 -12.80 12.90 -0.05
N ALA A 368 -13.40 11.73 0.14
CA ALA A 368 -12.98 10.47 -0.44
C ALA A 368 -12.88 10.58 -1.97
N LEU A 369 -13.95 11.07 -2.60
CA LEU A 369 -13.99 11.27 -4.04
C LEU A 369 -13.00 12.34 -4.51
N GLU A 370 -12.88 13.47 -3.80
CA GLU A 370 -11.95 14.54 -4.15
C GLU A 370 -10.50 14.07 -4.11
N ASN A 371 -10.08 13.37 -3.04
CA ASN A 371 -8.72 12.87 -2.92
C ASN A 371 -8.40 11.85 -4.02
N PHE A 372 -9.30 10.91 -4.25
CA PHE A 372 -9.19 9.85 -5.25
C PHE A 372 -9.16 10.40 -6.68
N ALA A 373 -10.26 11.03 -7.09
CA ALA A 373 -10.52 11.36 -8.48
C ALA A 373 -9.72 12.55 -9.02
N THR A 374 -9.12 13.37 -8.14
CA THR A 374 -8.46 14.61 -8.56
C THR A 374 -7.02 14.73 -8.07
N TYR A 375 -6.47 13.68 -7.46
CA TYR A 375 -5.12 13.78 -6.91
C TYR A 375 -4.33 12.46 -6.88
N THR A 376 -4.86 11.39 -6.27
CA THR A 376 -4.04 10.20 -5.99
C THR A 376 -4.25 9.06 -6.97
N GLY A 377 -5.41 8.97 -7.65
CA GLY A 377 -5.79 7.77 -8.39
C GLY A 377 -6.07 6.53 -7.52
N TYR A 378 -5.81 6.60 -6.21
CA TYR A 378 -6.01 5.48 -5.29
C TYR A 378 -7.37 5.56 -4.61
N GLN A 379 -8.19 4.55 -4.84
CA GLN A 379 -9.58 4.48 -4.41
C GLN A 379 -9.70 4.20 -2.91
N PRO A 380 -10.41 5.05 -2.12
CA PRO A 380 -10.80 4.66 -0.78
C PRO A 380 -11.96 3.66 -0.82
N PRO A 381 -12.06 2.70 0.15
CA PRO A 381 -13.11 1.69 0.18
C PRO A 381 -14.42 2.22 0.76
N VAL A 382 -14.99 3.25 0.13
CA VAL A 382 -16.26 3.85 0.55
C VAL A 382 -17.39 3.49 -0.42
N ARG A 383 -18.60 3.23 0.12
CA ARG A 383 -19.75 2.74 -0.64
C ARG A 383 -20.26 3.74 -1.68
N SER A 384 -19.99 5.04 -1.51
CA SER A 384 -20.39 6.06 -2.47
C SER A 384 -19.57 6.07 -3.75
N ILE A 385 -18.38 5.44 -3.76
CA ILE A 385 -17.58 5.27 -4.97
C ILE A 385 -18.08 4.03 -5.70
N ASN A 386 -18.89 4.28 -6.72
CA ASN A 386 -19.42 3.25 -7.60
C ASN A 386 -18.55 3.17 -8.86
N PRO A 387 -17.91 2.03 -9.18
CA PRO A 387 -17.05 1.89 -10.36
C PRO A 387 -17.72 2.28 -11.69
N ASP A 388 -18.99 1.90 -11.88
CA ASP A 388 -19.72 2.21 -13.11
C ASP A 388 -19.99 3.71 -13.23
N ALA A 389 -20.33 4.39 -12.12
CA ALA A 389 -20.49 5.84 -12.10
C ALA A 389 -19.17 6.58 -12.34
N ILE A 390 -18.06 6.11 -11.77
CA ILE A 390 -16.70 6.67 -11.99
C ILE A 390 -16.33 6.67 -13.47
N VAL A 391 -16.67 5.60 -14.19
CA VAL A 391 -16.44 5.51 -15.64
C VAL A 391 -17.43 6.37 -16.40
N ALA A 392 -18.73 6.34 -16.04
CA ALA A 392 -19.77 7.11 -16.72
C ALA A 392 -19.56 8.62 -16.59
N ASP A 393 -19.03 9.08 -15.45
CA ASP A 393 -18.71 10.48 -15.17
C ASP A 393 -17.35 10.91 -15.77
N GLY A 394 -16.62 9.98 -16.43
CA GLY A 394 -15.34 10.25 -17.09
C GLY A 394 -14.16 10.48 -16.10
N ILE A 395 -14.33 10.10 -14.85
CA ILE A 395 -13.25 10.15 -13.83
C ILE A 395 -12.18 9.11 -14.14
N ALA A 396 -12.60 7.91 -14.56
CA ALA A 396 -11.74 6.91 -15.18
C ALA A 396 -12.21 6.65 -16.62
N PRO A 397 -11.33 6.68 -17.64
CA PRO A 397 -11.73 6.37 -19.00
C PRO A 397 -12.01 4.86 -19.14
N PRO A 398 -12.80 4.42 -20.14
CA PRO A 398 -13.20 3.01 -20.29
C PRO A 398 -12.02 2.02 -20.36
N ASN A 399 -10.90 2.41 -20.94
CA ASN A 399 -9.67 1.61 -21.03
C ASN A 399 -8.92 1.45 -19.68
N LEU A 400 -9.29 2.23 -18.68
CA LEU A 400 -8.80 2.14 -17.29
C LEU A 400 -9.93 1.74 -16.31
N ALA A 401 -11.08 1.30 -16.80
CA ALA A 401 -12.22 0.95 -15.92
C ALA A 401 -11.87 -0.09 -14.84
N THR A 402 -10.97 -1.02 -15.15
CA THR A 402 -10.53 -2.08 -14.23
C THR A 402 -9.55 -1.59 -13.14
N THR A 403 -9.14 -0.32 -13.18
CA THR A 403 -8.39 0.30 -12.08
C THR A 403 -9.29 0.59 -10.88
N VAL A 404 -10.60 0.72 -11.08
CA VAL A 404 -11.57 0.99 -10.02
C VAL A 404 -12.06 -0.34 -9.46
N VAL A 405 -11.70 -0.60 -8.22
CA VAL A 405 -11.92 -1.89 -7.55
C VAL A 405 -13.37 -2.03 -7.10
N ARG A 406 -13.99 -3.20 -7.36
CA ARG A 406 -15.30 -3.58 -6.82
C ARG A 406 -15.13 -4.26 -5.48
N GLU A 407 -16.06 -4.03 -4.55
CA GLU A 407 -16.00 -4.66 -3.22
C GLU A 407 -15.97 -6.18 -3.30
N GLU A 408 -16.77 -6.78 -4.20
CA GLU A 408 -16.81 -8.23 -4.43
C GLU A 408 -15.52 -8.80 -5.04
N ASP A 409 -14.79 -8.02 -5.85
CA ASP A 409 -13.52 -8.42 -6.42
C ASP A 409 -12.40 -8.34 -5.37
N PHE A 410 -12.41 -7.28 -4.56
CA PHE A 410 -11.48 -7.16 -3.43
C PHE A 410 -11.65 -8.31 -2.43
N ALA A 411 -12.90 -8.70 -2.13
CA ALA A 411 -13.20 -9.79 -1.19
C ALA A 411 -12.67 -11.16 -1.66
N LYS A 412 -12.47 -11.36 -2.96
CA LYS A 412 -11.97 -12.62 -3.56
C LYS A 412 -10.47 -12.56 -3.88
N GLY A 413 -9.89 -11.38 -3.92
CA GLY A 413 -8.49 -11.17 -4.29
C GLY A 413 -7.52 -11.74 -3.26
N LEU A 414 -6.32 -12.10 -3.74
CA LEU A 414 -5.24 -12.59 -2.89
C LEU A 414 -4.50 -11.42 -2.26
N GLN A 415 -4.20 -11.51 -0.97
CA GLN A 415 -3.53 -10.45 -0.23
C GLN A 415 -2.17 -10.93 0.28
N LEU A 416 -1.14 -10.10 0.07
CA LEU A 416 0.16 -10.31 0.68
C LEU A 416 0.06 -10.01 2.19
N ALA A 417 0.62 -10.91 2.99
CA ALA A 417 0.60 -10.84 4.45
C ALA A 417 2.02 -10.88 5.01
N GLU A 418 2.19 -10.50 6.26
CA GLU A 418 3.47 -10.61 6.96
C GLU A 418 3.93 -12.07 7.00
N LEU A 419 5.18 -12.31 6.62
CA LEU A 419 5.75 -13.66 6.60
C LEU A 419 6.44 -14.00 7.93
N PRO A 420 6.51 -15.30 8.31
CA PRO A 420 7.45 -15.73 9.34
C PRO A 420 8.87 -15.32 8.97
N PRO A 421 9.74 -14.97 9.95
CA PRO A 421 11.09 -14.44 9.66
C PRO A 421 11.94 -15.31 8.73
N GLU A 422 11.82 -16.63 8.83
CA GLU A 422 12.54 -17.57 7.97
C GLU A 422 12.06 -17.50 6.50
N ALA A 423 10.74 -17.42 6.29
CA ALA A 423 10.18 -17.23 4.96
C ALA A 423 10.47 -15.84 4.41
N GLU A 424 10.38 -14.79 5.24
CA GLU A 424 10.76 -13.42 4.86
C GLU A 424 12.19 -13.36 4.35
N ALA A 425 13.12 -14.08 5.00
CA ALA A 425 14.51 -14.15 4.55
C ALA A 425 14.63 -14.82 3.17
N LEU A 426 13.87 -15.90 2.90
CA LEU A 426 13.86 -16.58 1.60
C LEU A 426 13.31 -15.69 0.48
N TRP A 427 12.19 -15.00 0.73
CA TRP A 427 11.60 -14.09 -0.23
C TRP A 427 12.52 -12.89 -0.52
N SER A 428 13.15 -12.34 0.53
CA SER A 428 14.10 -11.23 0.39
C SER A 428 15.34 -11.63 -0.40
N ASP A 429 15.90 -12.82 -0.13
CA ASP A 429 17.02 -13.36 -0.89
C ASP A 429 16.65 -13.57 -2.37
N ALA A 430 15.52 -14.21 -2.64
CA ALA A 430 15.03 -14.40 -4.01
C ALA A 430 14.89 -13.05 -4.75
N TYR A 431 14.28 -12.05 -4.11
CA TYR A 431 14.13 -10.73 -4.71
C TYR A 431 15.48 -10.02 -4.95
N GLN A 432 16.41 -10.08 -4.01
CA GLN A 432 17.75 -9.49 -4.16
C GLN A 432 18.55 -10.14 -5.30
N ARG A 433 18.45 -11.45 -5.45
CA ARG A 433 19.08 -12.19 -6.57
C ARG A 433 18.48 -11.77 -7.92
N LEU A 434 17.17 -11.57 -8.00
CA LEU A 434 16.52 -11.03 -9.20
C LEU A 434 17.06 -9.65 -9.58
N GLN A 435 17.20 -8.74 -8.60
CA GLN A 435 17.79 -7.42 -8.86
C GLN A 435 19.24 -7.48 -9.33
N ALA A 436 19.98 -8.51 -8.92
CA ALA A 436 21.34 -8.78 -9.36
C ALA A 436 21.43 -9.56 -10.69
N GLY A 437 20.29 -10.04 -11.24
CA GLY A 437 20.24 -10.81 -12.48
C GLY A 437 20.73 -12.27 -12.34
N VAL A 438 20.73 -12.81 -11.12
CA VAL A 438 21.29 -14.16 -10.82
C VAL A 438 20.29 -15.04 -10.09
#